data_830e94a438e73e5beb56ff71ee63af20
#
_entry.id   830e94a438e73e5beb56ff71ee63af20
#
_cell.length_a   1.000
_cell.length_b   1.000
_cell.length_c   1.000
_cell.angle_alpha   90.00
_cell.angle_beta   90.00
_cell.angle_gamma   90.00
#
_symmetry.space_group_name_H-M   'P 1'
#
loop_
_entity.id
_entity.type
_entity.pdbx_description
1 polymer ?
#
loop_
_entity_poly.entity_id
_entity_poly.type
_entity_poly.pdbx_seq_one_letter_code
_entity_poly.pdbx_strand_id
1 'polypeptide(L)'
;MQAVSVVLYLLLAPFAGALLDGMDRKISARMQGRQGPPLLQPFYDLAKLFSKQMLAVNNVQIFLLLSYLIFLAVSGSLLFAGADILMCLFILSTADMFLVMAASSDSSPFSTLGAGREMIQIMAYEPMTLLLAVGFYLATGSFQVADIIRQPVSAVVAMPGFLLGMMFTMAIKLRKSPFDLSTSHHAHQEIVKGLTTEMAGPALAVMNIAEYYEVTLMLGLVALFFLNSDPLSWPVAIIACLVVYFLEILWDNVSARVKWKALLDSCWVVTLLTGGLNGLILMLIR
;
A
#
# COMPACT_ATOMS: atom_id res chain seq x y z
N MET A 1 -7.82 -25.29 1.71
CA MET A 1 -8.35 -23.92 1.64
C MET A 1 -7.23 -22.89 1.47
N GLN A 2 -6.16 -22.94 2.25
CA GLN A 2 -5.03 -21.96 2.16
C GLN A 2 -4.39 -21.86 0.75
N ALA A 3 -4.13 -23.00 0.09
CA ALA A 3 -3.57 -22.99 -1.27
C ALA A 3 -4.51 -22.32 -2.30
N VAL A 4 -5.82 -22.49 -2.13
CA VAL A 4 -6.82 -21.89 -3.03
C VAL A 4 -6.87 -20.37 -2.84
N SER A 5 -6.82 -19.88 -1.59
CA SER A 5 -6.81 -18.43 -1.32
C SER A 5 -5.54 -17.75 -1.86
N VAL A 6 -4.37 -18.41 -1.77
CA VAL A 6 -3.12 -17.92 -2.36
C VAL A 6 -3.23 -17.82 -3.88
N VAL A 7 -3.71 -18.87 -4.55
CA VAL A 7 -3.87 -18.86 -6.01
C VAL A 7 -4.88 -17.79 -6.44
N LEU A 8 -6.00 -17.67 -5.73
CA LEU A 8 -6.99 -16.62 -6.00
C LEU A 8 -6.38 -15.22 -5.81
N TYR A 9 -5.61 -15.00 -4.75
CA TYR A 9 -4.92 -13.72 -4.56
C TYR A 9 -3.96 -13.44 -5.73
N LEU A 10 -3.07 -14.37 -6.07
CA LEU A 10 -2.10 -14.17 -7.14
C LEU A 10 -2.74 -13.85 -8.49
N LEU A 11 -3.90 -14.45 -8.78
CA LEU A 11 -4.61 -14.20 -10.04
C LEU A 11 -5.48 -12.96 -9.99
N LEU A 12 -6.22 -12.72 -8.89
CA LEU A 12 -7.23 -11.67 -8.83
C LEU A 12 -6.73 -10.33 -8.32
N ALA A 13 -5.65 -10.31 -7.51
CA ALA A 13 -5.14 -9.07 -6.92
C ALA A 13 -4.77 -8.00 -7.96
N PRO A 14 -4.03 -8.29 -9.05
CA PRO A 14 -3.72 -7.27 -10.05
C PRO A 14 -4.97 -6.76 -10.77
N PHE A 15 -5.99 -7.62 -10.97
CA PHE A 15 -7.26 -7.19 -11.58
C PHE A 15 -8.07 -6.30 -10.63
N ALA A 16 -8.15 -6.69 -9.36
CA ALA A 16 -8.84 -5.90 -8.34
C ALA A 16 -8.14 -4.55 -8.13
N GLY A 17 -6.82 -4.53 -8.01
CA GLY A 17 -6.03 -3.30 -7.90
C GLY A 17 -6.17 -2.38 -9.10
N ALA A 18 -6.16 -2.93 -10.33
CA ALA A 18 -6.39 -2.15 -11.55
C ALA A 18 -7.81 -1.55 -11.61
N LEU A 19 -8.84 -2.29 -11.15
CA LEU A 19 -10.20 -1.75 -11.06
C LEU A 19 -10.29 -0.64 -10.03
N LEU A 20 -9.63 -0.78 -8.87
CA LEU A 20 -9.58 0.24 -7.83
C LEU A 20 -8.86 1.51 -8.34
N ASP A 21 -7.74 1.38 -9.05
CA ASP A 21 -7.07 2.52 -9.71
C ASP A 21 -7.98 3.20 -10.75
N GLY A 22 -8.73 2.42 -11.54
CA GLY A 22 -9.73 2.96 -12.46
C GLY A 22 -10.87 3.70 -11.76
N MET A 23 -11.32 3.20 -10.60
CA MET A 23 -12.30 3.88 -9.74
C MET A 23 -11.74 5.19 -9.18
N ASP A 24 -10.52 5.17 -8.66
CA ASP A 24 -9.82 6.34 -8.13
C ASP A 24 -9.76 7.46 -9.18
N ARG A 25 -9.21 7.16 -10.36
CA ARG A 25 -9.11 8.13 -11.48
C ARG A 25 -10.47 8.72 -11.87
N LYS A 26 -11.53 7.91 -11.86
CA LYS A 26 -12.89 8.35 -12.19
C LYS A 26 -13.51 9.22 -11.09
N ILE A 27 -13.38 8.82 -9.83
CA ILE A 27 -13.92 9.54 -8.67
C ILE A 27 -13.19 10.88 -8.53
N SER A 28 -11.85 10.88 -8.57
CA SER A 28 -11.02 12.08 -8.50
C SER A 28 -11.35 13.08 -9.61
N ALA A 29 -11.55 12.60 -10.85
CA ALA A 29 -11.98 13.46 -11.94
C ALA A 29 -13.35 14.10 -11.68
N ARG A 30 -14.31 13.34 -11.12
CA ARG A 30 -15.63 13.86 -10.75
C ARG A 30 -15.58 14.88 -9.63
N MET A 31 -14.76 14.65 -8.60
CA MET A 31 -14.54 15.61 -7.52
C MET A 31 -13.94 16.92 -8.04
N GLN A 32 -13.12 16.84 -9.09
CA GLN A 32 -12.50 17.99 -9.75
C GLN A 32 -13.39 18.63 -10.84
N GLY A 33 -14.65 18.21 -10.98
CA GLY A 33 -15.57 18.74 -12.00
C GLY A 33 -15.25 18.33 -13.44
N ARG A 34 -14.41 17.31 -13.64
CA ARG A 34 -13.98 16.78 -14.95
C ARG A 34 -14.68 15.46 -15.31
N GLN A 35 -14.71 15.13 -16.60
CA GLN A 35 -15.07 13.78 -17.04
C GLN A 35 -13.84 12.86 -16.87
N GLY A 36 -13.98 11.81 -16.03
CA GLY A 36 -12.94 10.83 -15.82
C GLY A 36 -12.85 9.80 -16.95
N PRO A 37 -11.72 9.05 -17.03
CA PRO A 37 -11.54 7.96 -17.96
C PRO A 37 -12.52 6.80 -17.68
N PRO A 38 -12.66 5.82 -18.61
CA PRO A 38 -13.41 4.60 -18.33
C PRO A 38 -12.74 3.80 -17.22
N LEU A 39 -13.53 2.99 -16.47
CA LEU A 39 -13.03 2.18 -15.36
C LEU A 39 -11.94 1.16 -15.78
N LEU A 40 -11.97 0.71 -17.03
CA LEU A 40 -11.00 -0.24 -17.57
C LEU A 40 -9.73 0.42 -18.13
N GLN A 41 -9.58 1.74 -17.96
CA GLN A 41 -8.41 2.45 -18.47
C GLN A 41 -7.07 1.86 -18.00
N PRO A 42 -6.88 1.43 -16.75
CA PRO A 42 -5.63 0.84 -16.30
C PRO A 42 -5.21 -0.41 -17.10
N PHE A 43 -6.18 -1.22 -17.55
CA PHE A 43 -5.90 -2.39 -18.40
C PHE A 43 -5.44 -1.98 -19.81
N TYR A 44 -6.04 -0.93 -20.39
CA TYR A 44 -5.59 -0.40 -21.67
C TYR A 44 -4.20 0.22 -21.56
N ASP A 45 -3.91 0.90 -20.45
CA ASP A 45 -2.60 1.47 -20.19
C ASP A 45 -1.53 0.37 -20.06
N LEU A 46 -1.82 -0.74 -19.35
CA LEU A 46 -0.93 -1.90 -19.28
C LEU A 46 -0.68 -2.53 -20.67
N ALA A 47 -1.74 -2.78 -21.43
CA ALA A 47 -1.62 -3.34 -22.78
C ALA A 47 -0.75 -2.46 -23.69
N LYS A 48 -0.93 -1.14 -23.60
CA LYS A 48 -0.11 -0.15 -24.33
C LYS A 48 1.35 -0.17 -23.85
N LEU A 49 1.61 -0.27 -22.56
CA LEU A 49 2.97 -0.31 -22.02
C LEU A 49 3.72 -1.57 -22.44
N PHE A 50 3.06 -2.73 -22.43
CA PHE A 50 3.66 -3.98 -22.91
C PHE A 50 3.89 -4.03 -24.42
N SER A 51 3.12 -3.26 -25.21
CA SER A 51 3.33 -3.17 -26.65
C SER A 51 4.51 -2.28 -27.06
N LYS A 52 5.05 -1.48 -26.12
CA LYS A 52 6.21 -0.63 -26.38
C LYS A 52 7.51 -1.41 -26.33
N GLN A 53 8.52 -0.90 -27.01
CA GLN A 53 9.87 -1.44 -26.93
C GLN A 53 10.43 -1.24 -25.52
N MET A 54 11.15 -2.24 -25.03
CA MET A 54 11.84 -2.19 -23.75
C MET A 54 13.09 -1.32 -23.90
N LEU A 55 13.06 -0.14 -23.34
CA LEU A 55 14.21 0.73 -23.22
C LEU A 55 14.74 0.56 -21.79
N ALA A 56 15.64 -0.39 -21.60
CA ALA A 56 16.31 -0.59 -20.33
C ALA A 56 17.59 0.26 -20.31
N VAL A 57 17.66 1.22 -19.42
CA VAL A 57 18.90 1.95 -19.16
C VAL A 57 19.90 1.02 -18.47
N ASN A 58 19.40 0.13 -17.60
CA ASN A 58 20.23 -0.81 -16.85
C ASN A 58 19.48 -2.14 -16.60
N ASN A 59 20.11 -3.28 -16.90
CA ASN A 59 19.54 -4.59 -16.60
C ASN A 59 19.35 -4.84 -15.09
N VAL A 60 20.15 -4.18 -14.24
CA VAL A 60 20.02 -4.25 -12.78
C VAL A 60 18.68 -3.67 -12.33
N GLN A 61 18.24 -2.56 -12.92
CA GLN A 61 16.95 -1.95 -12.62
C GLN A 61 15.80 -2.93 -12.84
N ILE A 62 15.80 -3.64 -13.97
CA ILE A 62 14.74 -4.61 -14.30
C ILE A 62 14.75 -5.77 -13.30
N PHE A 63 15.93 -6.29 -12.96
CA PHE A 63 16.07 -7.36 -11.97
C PHE A 63 15.52 -6.94 -10.60
N LEU A 64 15.85 -5.73 -10.14
CA LEU A 64 15.38 -5.19 -8.86
C LEU A 64 13.88 -4.94 -8.88
N LEU A 65 13.35 -4.44 -10.01
CA LEU A 65 11.90 -4.20 -10.18
C LEU A 65 11.10 -5.51 -10.20
N LEU A 66 11.60 -6.56 -10.86
CA LEU A 66 10.98 -7.88 -10.80
C LEU A 66 11.07 -8.47 -9.38
N SER A 67 12.18 -8.26 -8.67
CA SER A 67 12.31 -8.66 -7.28
C SER A 67 11.26 -7.95 -6.40
N TYR A 68 11.07 -6.63 -6.58
CA TYR A 68 10.00 -5.88 -5.92
C TYR A 68 8.62 -6.51 -6.12
N LEU A 69 8.25 -6.79 -7.38
CA LEU A 69 6.97 -7.44 -7.70
C LEU A 69 6.83 -8.82 -7.03
N ILE A 70 7.88 -9.65 -7.10
CA ILE A 70 7.85 -11.00 -6.51
C ILE A 70 7.69 -10.92 -4.99
N PHE A 71 8.45 -10.06 -4.30
CA PHE A 71 8.35 -9.92 -2.85
C PHE A 71 6.99 -9.37 -2.42
N LEU A 72 6.39 -8.44 -3.17
CA LEU A 72 5.01 -7.99 -2.93
C LEU A 72 3.99 -9.12 -3.08
N ALA A 73 4.08 -9.89 -4.16
CA ALA A 73 3.20 -11.03 -4.39
C ALA A 73 3.35 -12.10 -3.30
N VAL A 74 4.58 -12.35 -2.83
CA VAL A 74 4.85 -13.28 -1.72
C VAL A 74 4.28 -12.74 -0.41
N SER A 75 4.49 -11.47 -0.08
CA SER A 75 3.94 -10.84 1.12
C SER A 75 2.42 -10.98 1.18
N GLY A 76 1.72 -10.61 0.11
CA GLY A 76 0.27 -10.77 0.05
C GLY A 76 -0.17 -12.25 0.06
N SER A 77 0.58 -13.14 -0.58
CA SER A 77 0.30 -14.58 -0.53
C SER A 77 0.34 -15.12 0.90
N LEU A 78 1.28 -14.67 1.73
CA LEU A 78 1.37 -15.04 3.14
C LEU A 78 0.18 -14.50 3.93
N LEU A 79 -0.24 -13.25 3.69
CA LEU A 79 -1.42 -12.68 4.32
C LEU A 79 -2.68 -13.50 4.02
N PHE A 80 -2.93 -13.79 2.74
CA PHE A 80 -4.12 -14.56 2.30
C PHE A 80 -4.00 -16.07 2.58
N ALA A 81 -2.80 -16.60 2.82
CA ALA A 81 -2.60 -17.95 3.35
C ALA A 81 -2.96 -18.06 4.83
N GLY A 82 -3.14 -16.96 5.56
CA GLY A 82 -3.36 -16.98 6.99
C GLY A 82 -2.08 -17.15 7.82
N ALA A 83 -0.91 -16.85 7.24
CA ALA A 83 0.39 -16.98 7.87
C ALA A 83 0.66 -15.85 8.90
N ASP A 84 1.89 -15.76 9.37
CA ASP A 84 2.32 -14.77 10.34
C ASP A 84 2.31 -13.35 9.75
N ILE A 85 1.56 -12.42 10.38
CA ILE A 85 1.43 -11.05 9.93
C ILE A 85 2.77 -10.28 10.02
N LEU A 86 3.60 -10.58 11.02
CA LEU A 86 4.90 -9.94 11.18
C LEU A 86 5.83 -10.32 10.03
N MET A 87 5.84 -11.62 9.64
CA MET A 87 6.59 -12.09 8.47
C MET A 87 6.10 -11.42 7.18
N CYS A 88 4.79 -11.27 7.02
CA CYS A 88 4.19 -10.57 5.88
C CYS A 88 4.72 -9.12 5.80
N LEU A 89 4.73 -8.37 6.91
CA LEU A 89 5.19 -6.99 6.94
C LEU A 89 6.70 -6.86 6.70
N PHE A 90 7.54 -7.76 7.21
CA PHE A 90 8.98 -7.76 6.92
C PHE A 90 9.29 -8.03 5.44
N ILE A 91 8.56 -8.94 4.82
CA ILE A 91 8.71 -9.20 3.38
C ILE A 91 8.25 -7.99 2.57
N LEU A 92 7.19 -7.29 3.01
CA LEU A 92 6.73 -6.07 2.42
C LEU A 92 7.79 -4.95 2.51
N SER A 93 8.39 -4.72 3.68
CA SER A 93 9.50 -3.76 3.85
C SER A 93 10.70 -4.11 2.96
N THR A 94 11.00 -5.41 2.82
CA THR A 94 12.06 -5.86 1.91
C THR A 94 11.71 -5.55 0.44
N ALA A 95 10.45 -5.70 0.04
CA ALA A 95 10.00 -5.31 -1.30
C ALA A 95 10.23 -3.82 -1.54
N ASP A 96 9.86 -2.96 -0.60
CA ASP A 96 10.06 -1.51 -0.71
C ASP A 96 11.54 -1.14 -0.89
N MET A 97 12.45 -1.85 -0.22
CA MET A 97 13.89 -1.65 -0.41
C MET A 97 14.35 -2.01 -1.82
N PHE A 98 13.79 -3.06 -2.45
CA PHE A 98 14.08 -3.37 -3.85
C PHE A 98 13.61 -2.26 -4.80
N LEU A 99 12.48 -1.62 -4.52
CA LEU A 99 12.00 -0.48 -5.30
C LEU A 99 12.96 0.71 -5.20
N VAL A 100 13.39 1.07 -3.98
CA VAL A 100 14.37 2.15 -3.75
C VAL A 100 15.68 1.86 -4.47
N MET A 101 16.16 0.62 -4.40
CA MET A 101 17.38 0.21 -5.12
C MET A 101 17.20 0.27 -6.63
N ALA A 102 16.03 -0.14 -7.16
CA ALA A 102 15.73 -0.08 -8.59
C ALA A 102 15.76 1.36 -9.11
N ALA A 103 15.16 2.30 -8.37
CA ALA A 103 15.17 3.72 -8.72
C ALA A 103 16.57 4.36 -8.57
N SER A 104 17.38 3.88 -7.62
CA SER A 104 18.73 4.38 -7.37
C SER A 104 19.79 3.79 -8.29
N SER A 105 19.46 2.73 -9.04
CA SER A 105 20.42 2.02 -9.92
C SER A 105 20.81 2.81 -11.16
N ASP A 106 20.05 3.85 -11.49
CA ASP A 106 20.26 4.71 -12.64
C ASP A 106 20.96 6.01 -12.24
N SER A 107 21.70 6.60 -13.16
CA SER A 107 22.42 7.87 -12.95
C SER A 107 21.53 9.11 -13.08
N SER A 108 20.21 8.95 -13.16
CA SER A 108 19.26 10.07 -13.25
C SER A 108 19.13 10.81 -11.91
N PRO A 109 19.36 12.14 -11.88
CA PRO A 109 19.25 12.90 -10.64
C PRO A 109 17.83 12.91 -10.07
N PHE A 110 16.80 12.89 -10.91
CA PHE A 110 15.42 12.88 -10.46
C PHE A 110 15.00 11.51 -9.87
N SER A 111 15.49 10.41 -10.45
CA SER A 111 15.24 9.07 -9.94
C SER A 111 15.92 8.87 -8.58
N THR A 112 17.16 9.30 -8.44
CA THR A 112 17.92 9.24 -7.18
C THR A 112 17.27 10.09 -6.08
N LEU A 113 16.80 11.30 -6.40
CA LEU A 113 16.07 12.15 -5.45
C LEU A 113 14.74 11.51 -5.06
N GLY A 114 14.00 10.92 -6.02
CA GLY A 114 12.77 10.19 -5.76
C GLY A 114 13.00 9.00 -4.83
N ALA A 115 14.06 8.21 -5.08
CA ALA A 115 14.46 7.09 -4.23
C ALA A 115 14.81 7.52 -2.81
N GLY A 116 15.57 8.62 -2.64
CA GLY A 116 15.88 9.18 -1.32
C GLY A 116 14.62 9.62 -0.56
N ARG A 117 13.64 10.21 -1.25
CA ARG A 117 12.36 10.60 -0.65
C ARG A 117 11.49 9.39 -0.28
N GLU A 118 11.48 8.36 -1.12
CA GLU A 118 10.78 7.10 -0.81
C GLU A 118 11.38 6.45 0.44
N MET A 119 12.71 6.44 0.56
CA MET A 119 13.38 5.91 1.76
C MET A 119 12.97 6.67 3.03
N ILE A 120 12.82 8.01 2.96
CA ILE A 120 12.29 8.80 4.08
C ILE A 120 10.85 8.41 4.41
N GLN A 121 10.01 8.17 3.40
CA GLN A 121 8.62 7.73 3.59
C GLN A 121 8.57 6.34 4.26
N ILE A 122 9.40 5.39 3.82
CA ILE A 122 9.52 4.06 4.43
C ILE A 122 9.88 4.20 5.92
N MET A 123 10.93 4.95 6.23
CA MET A 123 11.34 5.20 7.62
C MET A 123 10.26 5.88 8.47
N ALA A 124 9.38 6.67 7.86
CA ALA A 124 8.29 7.34 8.54
C ALA A 124 7.17 6.38 8.93
N TYR A 125 6.71 5.53 8.02
CA TYR A 125 5.53 4.67 8.27
C TYR A 125 5.87 3.28 8.85
N GLU A 126 7.08 2.79 8.69
CA GLU A 126 7.48 1.45 9.15
C GLU A 126 7.26 1.21 10.65
N PRO A 127 7.51 2.18 11.57
CA PRO A 127 7.18 1.99 12.99
C PRO A 127 5.70 1.71 13.24
N MET A 128 4.79 2.34 12.49
CA MET A 128 3.36 2.11 12.62
C MET A 128 2.96 0.73 12.12
N THR A 129 3.54 0.25 11.02
CA THR A 129 3.25 -1.09 10.49
C THR A 129 3.75 -2.19 11.41
N LEU A 130 4.91 -2.02 12.06
CA LEU A 130 5.41 -2.95 13.06
C LEU A 130 4.53 -2.94 14.34
N LEU A 131 4.15 -1.76 14.81
CA LEU A 131 3.22 -1.63 15.93
C LEU A 131 1.85 -2.25 15.62
N LEU A 132 1.41 -2.22 14.38
CA LEU A 132 0.18 -2.89 13.95
C LEU A 132 0.22 -4.39 14.21
N ALA A 133 1.32 -5.08 13.87
CA ALA A 133 1.47 -6.51 14.17
C ALA A 133 1.44 -6.79 15.67
N VAL A 134 2.13 -5.95 16.45
CA VAL A 134 2.09 -6.05 17.94
C VAL A 134 0.68 -5.79 18.47
N GLY A 135 -0.05 -4.84 17.90
CA GLY A 135 -1.44 -4.55 18.24
C GLY A 135 -2.34 -5.77 18.02
N PHE A 136 -2.26 -6.43 16.86
CA PHE A 136 -2.99 -7.67 16.59
C PHE A 136 -2.64 -8.76 17.61
N TYR A 137 -1.36 -8.91 17.95
CA TYR A 137 -0.94 -9.87 19.00
C TYR A 137 -1.52 -9.50 20.39
N LEU A 138 -1.52 -8.24 20.77
CA LEU A 138 -2.10 -7.81 22.04
C LEU A 138 -3.61 -8.04 22.09
N ALA A 139 -4.31 -7.83 20.98
CA ALA A 139 -5.77 -8.00 20.90
C ALA A 139 -6.18 -9.47 20.82
N THR A 140 -5.44 -10.32 20.11
CA THR A 140 -5.87 -11.69 19.77
C THR A 140 -5.03 -12.80 20.42
N GLY A 141 -3.81 -12.48 20.87
CA GLY A 141 -2.86 -13.45 21.43
C GLY A 141 -2.05 -14.22 20.39
N SER A 142 -2.22 -13.97 19.09
CA SER A 142 -1.51 -14.66 18.01
C SER A 142 -1.05 -13.68 16.93
N PHE A 143 0.09 -13.97 16.29
CA PHE A 143 0.52 -13.30 15.07
C PHE A 143 -0.04 -13.97 13.79
N GLN A 144 -0.67 -15.14 13.91
CA GLN A 144 -1.22 -15.87 12.78
C GLN A 144 -2.51 -15.21 12.30
N VAL A 145 -2.56 -14.79 11.04
CA VAL A 145 -3.74 -14.19 10.42
C VAL A 145 -4.95 -15.14 10.48
N ALA A 146 -4.71 -16.45 10.35
CA ALA A 146 -5.78 -17.44 10.47
C ALA A 146 -6.44 -17.44 11.86
N ASP A 147 -5.68 -17.21 12.94
CA ASP A 147 -6.20 -17.15 14.30
C ASP A 147 -6.89 -15.80 14.57
N ILE A 148 -6.40 -14.71 13.98
CA ILE A 148 -7.04 -13.39 14.06
C ILE A 148 -8.45 -13.47 13.47
N ILE A 149 -8.63 -14.08 12.30
CA ILE A 149 -9.94 -14.23 11.64
C ILE A 149 -10.89 -15.16 12.43
N ARG A 150 -10.37 -16.09 13.23
CA ARG A 150 -11.18 -17.01 14.04
C ARG A 150 -11.70 -16.39 15.35
N GLN A 151 -11.29 -15.20 15.70
CA GLN A 151 -11.78 -14.53 16.91
C GLN A 151 -13.29 -14.29 16.86
N PRO A 152 -14.00 -14.37 18.00
CA PRO A 152 -15.45 -14.12 18.03
C PRO A 152 -15.80 -12.64 17.86
N VAL A 153 -14.86 -11.74 18.17
CA VAL A 153 -15.04 -10.29 18.08
C VAL A 153 -14.05 -9.72 17.09
N SER A 154 -14.51 -8.81 16.24
CA SER A 154 -13.65 -8.11 15.27
C SER A 154 -12.59 -7.27 15.97
N ALA A 155 -11.35 -7.31 15.48
CA ALA A 155 -10.21 -6.63 16.05
C ALA A 155 -10.40 -5.09 16.14
N VAL A 156 -11.21 -4.51 15.25
CA VAL A 156 -11.51 -3.06 15.25
C VAL A 156 -12.07 -2.55 16.56
N VAL A 157 -12.80 -3.39 17.34
CA VAL A 157 -13.38 -3.01 18.63
C VAL A 157 -12.29 -2.74 19.67
N ALA A 158 -11.23 -3.55 19.66
CA ALA A 158 -10.09 -3.41 20.56
C ALA A 158 -9.01 -2.45 20.03
N MET A 159 -8.94 -2.27 18.70
CA MET A 159 -7.84 -1.60 18.00
C MET A 159 -8.27 -0.43 17.13
N PRO A 160 -9.21 0.47 17.53
CA PRO A 160 -9.67 1.56 16.67
C PRO A 160 -8.54 2.57 16.35
N GLY A 161 -7.63 2.81 17.30
CA GLY A 161 -6.47 3.68 17.09
C GLY A 161 -5.53 3.11 16.02
N PHE A 162 -5.26 1.80 16.05
CA PHE A 162 -4.44 1.16 15.01
C PHE A 162 -5.06 1.25 13.61
N LEU A 163 -6.37 1.18 13.49
CA LEU A 163 -7.06 1.38 12.21
C LEU A 163 -6.82 2.79 11.67
N LEU A 164 -6.95 3.82 12.51
CA LEU A 164 -6.65 5.20 12.11
C LEU A 164 -5.19 5.40 11.71
N GLY A 165 -4.26 4.82 12.46
CA GLY A 165 -2.85 4.81 12.12
C GLY A 165 -2.56 4.08 10.79
N MET A 166 -3.25 2.95 10.56
CA MET A 166 -3.13 2.20 9.31
C MET A 166 -3.65 2.99 8.10
N MET A 167 -4.77 3.71 8.23
CA MET A 167 -5.27 4.59 7.17
C MET A 167 -4.24 5.68 6.85
N PHE A 168 -3.67 6.33 7.86
CA PHE A 168 -2.61 7.33 7.65
C PHE A 168 -1.38 6.73 6.94
N THR A 169 -0.94 5.54 7.35
CA THR A 169 0.17 4.82 6.72
C THR A 169 -0.16 4.46 5.27
N MET A 170 -1.41 4.05 5.01
CA MET A 170 -1.87 3.68 3.67
C MET A 170 -1.81 4.87 2.70
N ALA A 171 -2.17 6.10 3.13
CA ALA A 171 -2.03 7.31 2.33
C ALA A 171 -0.58 7.57 1.92
N ILE A 172 0.39 7.36 2.83
CA ILE A 172 1.81 7.51 2.54
C ILE A 172 2.28 6.43 1.57
N LYS A 173 1.95 5.18 1.86
CA LYS A 173 2.40 4.01 1.10
C LYS A 173 1.86 4.01 -0.33
N LEU A 174 0.61 4.41 -0.51
CA LEU A 174 -0.01 4.55 -1.83
C LEU A 174 0.38 5.86 -2.54
N ARG A 175 1.34 6.62 -2.01
CA ARG A 175 1.87 7.86 -2.58
C ARG A 175 0.78 8.87 -2.94
N LYS A 176 -0.27 8.95 -2.10
CA LYS A 176 -1.38 9.89 -2.26
C LYS A 176 -1.07 11.24 -1.62
N SER A 177 -1.65 12.31 -2.15
CA SER A 177 -1.58 13.61 -1.47
C SER A 177 -2.14 13.50 -0.04
N PRO A 178 -1.53 14.13 0.93
CA PRO A 178 -0.45 15.14 0.87
C PRO A 178 0.97 14.56 0.83
N PHE A 179 1.15 13.25 0.69
CA PHE A 179 2.41 12.52 0.88
C PHE A 179 3.05 12.03 -0.44
N ASP A 180 2.67 12.58 -1.59
CA ASP A 180 3.21 12.27 -2.92
C ASP A 180 4.62 12.86 -3.15
N LEU A 181 5.57 12.59 -2.23
CA LEU A 181 6.89 13.20 -2.22
C LEU A 181 7.89 12.53 -3.16
N SER A 182 7.80 11.22 -3.31
CA SER A 182 8.72 10.39 -4.10
C SER A 182 8.37 10.32 -5.59
N THR A 183 7.09 10.54 -5.91
CA THR A 183 6.58 10.59 -7.28
C THR A 183 5.95 11.94 -7.58
N SER A 184 6.02 12.38 -8.83
CA SER A 184 5.40 13.63 -9.27
C SER A 184 4.54 13.38 -10.49
N HIS A 185 3.27 13.75 -10.39
CA HIS A 185 2.34 13.67 -11.51
C HIS A 185 2.23 14.98 -12.32
N HIS A 186 2.76 16.08 -11.77
CA HIS A 186 2.64 17.42 -12.35
C HIS A 186 3.99 18.08 -12.57
N ALA A 187 4.16 18.75 -13.71
CA ALA A 187 5.41 19.39 -14.12
C ALA A 187 5.88 20.56 -13.22
N HIS A 188 5.00 21.12 -12.41
CA HIS A 188 5.31 22.19 -11.46
C HIS A 188 5.82 21.70 -10.11
N GLN A 189 5.90 20.39 -9.91
CA GLN A 189 6.50 19.81 -8.72
C GLN A 189 8.04 19.79 -8.85
N GLU A 190 8.73 19.69 -7.74
CA GLU A 190 10.20 19.79 -7.66
C GLU A 190 10.94 18.68 -8.41
N ILE A 191 10.30 17.53 -8.62
CA ILE A 191 10.86 16.36 -9.31
C ILE A 191 9.98 16.00 -10.50
N VAL A 192 10.60 15.60 -11.61
CA VAL A 192 9.89 15.10 -12.79
C VAL A 192 9.77 13.57 -12.65
N LYS A 193 8.56 13.07 -12.41
CA LYS A 193 8.22 11.65 -12.16
C LYS A 193 8.93 10.96 -10.98
N GLY A 194 10.03 11.46 -10.47
CA GLY A 194 10.74 10.86 -9.33
C GLY A 194 11.15 9.40 -9.57
N LEU A 195 10.67 8.48 -8.74
CA LEU A 195 11.00 7.04 -8.79
C LEU A 195 10.89 6.40 -10.18
N THR A 196 9.88 6.80 -10.95
CA THR A 196 9.55 6.18 -12.24
C THR A 196 10.13 6.93 -13.45
N THR A 197 11.05 7.88 -13.23
CA THR A 197 11.60 8.73 -14.30
C THR A 197 12.23 7.90 -15.42
N GLU A 198 13.04 6.91 -15.09
CA GLU A 198 13.77 6.07 -16.04
C GLU A 198 13.02 4.76 -16.38
N MET A 199 11.84 4.54 -15.79
CA MET A 199 11.03 3.37 -16.08
C MET A 199 10.15 3.62 -17.30
N ALA A 200 10.40 2.92 -18.40
CA ALA A 200 9.66 3.07 -19.66
C ALA A 200 9.15 1.72 -20.18
N GLY A 201 8.05 1.75 -20.95
CA GLY A 201 7.48 0.56 -21.60
C GLY A 201 7.16 -0.58 -20.61
N PRO A 202 7.67 -1.82 -20.87
CA PRO A 202 7.38 -2.97 -20.01
C PRO A 202 7.86 -2.82 -18.56
N ALA A 203 8.96 -2.08 -18.28
CA ALA A 203 9.42 -1.82 -16.93
C ALA A 203 8.38 -1.03 -16.12
N LEU A 204 7.79 0.02 -16.72
CA LEU A 204 6.70 0.77 -16.10
C LEU A 204 5.42 -0.07 -15.95
N ALA A 205 5.16 -1.01 -16.87
CA ALA A 205 4.03 -1.93 -16.71
C ALA A 205 4.21 -2.86 -15.50
N VAL A 206 5.42 -3.37 -15.27
CA VAL A 206 5.75 -4.18 -14.07
C VAL A 206 5.56 -3.36 -12.80
N MET A 207 5.99 -2.10 -12.79
CA MET A 207 5.77 -1.19 -11.66
C MET A 207 4.28 -1.00 -11.37
N ASN A 208 3.46 -0.72 -12.38
CA ASN A 208 2.02 -0.56 -12.20
C ASN A 208 1.35 -1.84 -11.68
N ILE A 209 1.76 -3.02 -12.17
CA ILE A 209 1.25 -4.31 -11.64
C ILE A 209 1.64 -4.48 -10.17
N ALA A 210 2.85 -4.11 -9.79
CA ALA A 210 3.29 -4.14 -8.40
C ALA A 210 2.43 -3.22 -7.52
N GLU A 211 2.13 -2.00 -7.97
CA GLU A 211 1.22 -1.07 -7.28
C GLU A 211 -0.19 -1.66 -7.11
N TYR A 212 -0.71 -2.42 -8.08
CA TYR A 212 -2.01 -3.09 -7.94
C TYR A 212 -1.99 -4.19 -6.87
N TYR A 213 -0.89 -4.96 -6.77
CA TYR A 213 -0.69 -5.91 -5.67
C TYR A 213 -0.60 -5.18 -4.33
N GLU A 214 0.11 -4.05 -4.28
CA GLU A 214 0.30 -3.26 -3.07
C GLU A 214 -1.04 -2.72 -2.53
N VAL A 215 -1.87 -2.11 -3.38
CA VAL A 215 -3.22 -1.63 -3.00
C VAL A 215 -4.07 -2.77 -2.43
N THR A 216 -4.06 -3.93 -3.10
CA THR A 216 -4.86 -5.09 -2.66
C THR A 216 -4.34 -5.65 -1.34
N LEU A 217 -3.02 -5.68 -1.12
CA LEU A 217 -2.41 -6.10 0.13
C LEU A 217 -2.77 -5.15 1.28
N MET A 218 -2.67 -3.83 1.05
CA MET A 218 -3.04 -2.82 2.05
C MET A 218 -4.51 -2.94 2.46
N LEU A 219 -5.41 -3.11 1.50
CA LEU A 219 -6.82 -3.35 1.79
C LEU A 219 -7.05 -4.69 2.48
N GLY A 220 -6.24 -5.72 2.20
CA GLY A 220 -6.23 -6.98 2.93
C GLY A 220 -5.89 -6.79 4.41
N LEU A 221 -4.90 -5.95 4.73
CA LEU A 221 -4.57 -5.58 6.11
C LEU A 221 -5.72 -4.80 6.78
N VAL A 222 -6.39 -3.90 6.08
CA VAL A 222 -7.59 -3.22 6.58
C VAL A 222 -8.73 -4.20 6.83
N ALA A 223 -8.93 -5.17 5.95
CA ALA A 223 -9.96 -6.21 6.11
C ALA A 223 -9.81 -7.00 7.41
N LEU A 224 -8.56 -7.28 7.84
CA LEU A 224 -8.30 -8.01 9.09
C LEU A 224 -8.89 -7.36 10.34
N PHE A 225 -9.07 -6.04 10.35
CA PHE A 225 -9.71 -5.36 11.48
C PHE A 225 -11.18 -5.71 11.63
N PHE A 226 -11.86 -6.07 10.54
CA PHE A 226 -13.30 -6.31 10.50
C PHE A 226 -13.66 -7.79 10.44
N LEU A 227 -12.73 -8.64 9.97
CA LEU A 227 -12.95 -10.08 9.87
C LEU A 227 -13.01 -10.72 11.27
N ASN A 228 -13.97 -11.64 11.43
CA ASN A 228 -14.15 -12.48 12.61
C ASN A 228 -14.68 -13.86 12.22
N SER A 229 -15.04 -14.70 13.20
CA SER A 229 -15.57 -16.05 12.97
C SER A 229 -16.94 -16.08 12.27
N ASP A 230 -17.69 -14.97 12.28
CA ASP A 230 -19.00 -14.89 11.65
C ASP A 230 -18.88 -14.72 10.13
N PRO A 231 -19.59 -15.52 9.32
CA PRO A 231 -19.59 -15.34 7.87
C PRO A 231 -20.06 -13.95 7.40
N LEU A 232 -20.89 -13.27 8.21
CA LEU A 232 -21.38 -11.93 7.92
C LEU A 232 -20.26 -10.85 8.00
N SER A 233 -19.15 -11.18 8.62
CA SER A 233 -17.98 -10.28 8.69
C SER A 233 -17.32 -10.04 7.32
N TRP A 234 -17.42 -10.99 6.37
CA TRP A 234 -16.82 -10.84 5.05
C TRP A 234 -17.42 -9.68 4.23
N PRO A 235 -18.75 -9.60 4.03
CA PRO A 235 -19.34 -8.44 3.35
C PRO A 235 -19.10 -7.14 4.11
N VAL A 236 -19.08 -7.15 5.46
CA VAL A 236 -18.74 -5.97 6.25
C VAL A 236 -17.31 -5.52 5.98
N ALA A 237 -16.33 -6.44 5.96
CA ALA A 237 -14.94 -6.14 5.65
C ALA A 237 -14.78 -5.55 4.23
N ILE A 238 -15.47 -6.10 3.23
CA ILE A 238 -15.44 -5.58 1.86
C ILE A 238 -15.97 -4.15 1.80
N ILE A 239 -17.11 -3.88 2.44
CA ILE A 239 -17.71 -2.54 2.50
C ILE A 239 -16.75 -1.58 3.22
N ALA A 240 -16.19 -2.00 4.36
CA ALA A 240 -15.21 -1.21 5.10
C ALA A 240 -13.96 -0.87 4.26
N CYS A 241 -13.41 -1.84 3.53
CA CYS A 241 -12.30 -1.60 2.60
C CYS A 241 -12.65 -0.57 1.53
N LEU A 242 -13.84 -0.66 0.93
CA LEU A 242 -14.30 0.31 -0.07
C LEU A 242 -14.49 1.71 0.54
N VAL A 243 -15.02 1.79 1.76
CA VAL A 243 -15.17 3.06 2.49
C VAL A 243 -13.81 3.66 2.81
N VAL A 244 -12.88 2.86 3.35
CA VAL A 244 -11.51 3.33 3.64
C VAL A 244 -10.83 3.81 2.36
N TYR A 245 -10.91 3.05 1.28
CA TYR A 245 -10.32 3.45 -0.01
C TYR A 245 -10.95 4.74 -0.57
N PHE A 246 -12.27 4.90 -0.41
CA PHE A 246 -12.95 6.14 -0.78
C PHE A 246 -12.49 7.33 0.09
N LEU A 247 -12.28 7.14 1.40
CA LEU A 247 -11.73 8.17 2.27
C LEU A 247 -10.30 8.56 1.89
N GLU A 248 -9.48 7.60 1.44
CA GLU A 248 -8.15 7.88 0.89
C GLU A 248 -8.23 8.74 -0.39
N ILE A 249 -9.17 8.43 -1.31
CA ILE A 249 -9.39 9.24 -2.52
C ILE A 249 -9.87 10.66 -2.14
N LEU A 250 -10.75 10.77 -1.16
CA LEU A 250 -11.24 12.06 -0.68
C LEU A 250 -10.09 12.87 -0.09
N TRP A 251 -9.25 12.24 0.74
CA TRP A 251 -8.09 12.88 1.35
C TRP A 251 -7.10 13.37 0.29
N ASP A 252 -6.79 12.55 -0.70
CA ASP A 252 -5.93 12.90 -1.82
C ASP A 252 -6.42 14.15 -2.58
N ASN A 253 -7.73 14.28 -2.79
CA ASN A 253 -8.32 15.41 -3.53
C ASN A 253 -8.50 16.69 -2.72
N VAL A 254 -8.53 16.62 -1.39
CA VAL A 254 -8.75 17.77 -0.49
C VAL A 254 -7.45 18.31 0.09
N SER A 255 -6.43 17.45 0.23
CA SER A 255 -5.20 17.81 0.94
C SER A 255 -4.19 18.52 0.04
N ALA A 256 -3.53 19.53 0.59
CA ALA A 256 -2.37 20.16 -0.03
C ALA A 256 -1.10 19.38 0.32
N ARG A 257 -0.15 19.30 -0.61
CA ARG A 257 1.13 18.63 -0.46
C ARG A 257 1.94 19.19 0.72
N VAL A 258 2.54 18.30 1.52
CA VAL A 258 3.40 18.66 2.65
C VAL A 258 4.89 18.49 2.32
N LYS A 259 5.76 19.16 3.08
CA LYS A 259 7.20 18.95 3.00
C LYS A 259 7.61 17.68 3.73
N TRP A 260 8.74 17.06 3.33
CA TRP A 260 9.25 15.83 3.91
C TRP A 260 9.41 15.87 5.44
N LYS A 261 9.84 17.02 6.00
CA LYS A 261 9.95 17.18 7.45
C LYS A 261 8.59 17.09 8.14
N ALA A 262 7.57 17.76 7.59
CA ALA A 262 6.22 17.71 8.15
C ALA A 262 5.60 16.30 8.02
N LEU A 263 5.95 15.54 6.97
CA LEU A 263 5.58 14.13 6.85
C LEU A 263 6.18 13.32 8.00
N LEU A 264 7.49 13.42 8.26
CA LEU A 264 8.13 12.68 9.35
C LEU A 264 7.52 13.03 10.70
N ASP A 265 7.43 14.33 11.02
CA ASP A 265 6.88 14.79 12.30
C ASP A 265 5.43 14.32 12.49
N SER A 266 4.57 14.46 11.47
CA SER A 266 3.18 14.01 11.54
C SER A 266 3.05 12.50 11.68
N CYS A 267 3.87 11.73 10.97
CA CYS A 267 3.84 10.27 11.01
C CYS A 267 4.22 9.73 12.40
N TRP A 268 5.28 10.27 13.00
CA TRP A 268 5.67 9.91 14.36
C TRP A 268 4.62 10.30 15.40
N VAL A 269 4.04 11.50 15.28
CA VAL A 269 2.95 11.94 16.18
C VAL A 269 1.74 11.02 16.03
N VAL A 270 1.30 10.71 14.80
CA VAL A 270 0.18 9.81 14.56
C VAL A 270 0.50 8.42 15.11
N THR A 271 1.68 7.87 14.84
CA THR A 271 2.08 6.55 15.33
C THR A 271 2.02 6.47 16.85
N LEU A 272 2.54 7.47 17.56
CA LEU A 272 2.52 7.49 19.03
C LEU A 272 1.10 7.69 19.60
N LEU A 273 0.31 8.59 19.01
CA LEU A 273 -1.04 8.88 19.50
C LEU A 273 -2.05 7.77 19.15
N THR A 274 -1.98 7.18 17.97
CA THR A 274 -2.94 6.16 17.55
C THR A 274 -2.48 4.75 17.93
N GLY A 275 -1.31 4.33 17.46
CA GLY A 275 -0.75 3.02 17.75
C GLY A 275 -0.23 2.89 19.18
N GLY A 276 0.57 3.86 19.65
CA GLY A 276 1.20 3.83 20.96
C GLY A 276 0.18 3.87 22.11
N LEU A 277 -0.74 4.84 22.12
CA LEU A 277 -1.77 4.95 23.18
C LEU A 277 -2.72 3.75 23.16
N ASN A 278 -3.19 3.32 22.00
CA ASN A 278 -4.07 2.15 21.91
C ASN A 278 -3.34 0.87 22.35
N GLY A 279 -2.05 0.72 21.99
CA GLY A 279 -1.22 -0.38 22.46
C GLY A 279 -1.04 -0.39 23.99
N LEU A 280 -0.79 0.77 24.59
CA LEU A 280 -0.72 0.92 26.06
C LEU A 280 -2.04 0.54 26.74
N ILE A 281 -3.17 0.99 26.20
CA ILE A 281 -4.51 0.62 26.71
C ILE A 281 -4.70 -0.90 26.65
N LEU A 282 -4.35 -1.55 25.55
CA LEU A 282 -4.44 -3.00 25.41
C LEU A 282 -3.54 -3.75 26.40
N MET A 283 -2.34 -3.25 26.70
CA MET A 283 -1.43 -3.82 27.69
C MET A 283 -1.98 -3.69 29.11
N LEU A 284 -2.71 -2.62 29.44
CA LEU A 284 -3.27 -2.39 30.79
C LEU A 284 -4.56 -3.19 31.02
N ILE A 285 -5.31 -3.51 29.96
CA ILE A 285 -6.58 -4.25 30.08
C ILE A 285 -6.34 -5.78 30.10
N ARG A 286 -5.23 -6.23 29.54
CA ARG A 286 -4.85 -7.65 29.50
C ARG A 286 -4.24 -8.12 30.84
#